data_8b2c610f1af38ea31aecd7954b8cd83e
#
_entry.id   8b2c610f1af38ea31aecd7954b8cd83e
#
_cell.length_a   1.000
_cell.length_b   1.000
_cell.length_c   1.000
_cell.angle_alpha   90.00
_cell.angle_beta   90.00
_cell.angle_gamma   90.00
#
_symmetry.space_group_name_H-M   'P 1'
#
loop_
_entity.id
_entity.type
_entity.pdbx_description
1 polymer ?
#
loop_
_entity_poly.entity_id
_entity_poly.type
_entity_poly.pdbx_seq_one_letter_code
_entity_poly.pdbx_strand_id
1 'polypeptide(L)'
;MIEIEQSGSLNTIQDLGRPAWRHLGVSVSGVMDPLALRAGNTLLGNEENAAAIEVQMFPFRVRFLADSWIALTGADCRARLDGDELPAWWGCAVRKGQVLELRFPRRGARGYLCVAGGID
;
A
#
# COMPACT_ATOMS: atom_id res chain seq x y z
N MET A 1 7.49 -4.84 -8.40
CA MET A 1 7.29 -6.30 -8.48
C MET A 1 7.28 -6.90 -7.11
N ILE A 2 6.16 -7.47 -6.77
CA ILE A 2 5.96 -8.09 -5.46
C ILE A 2 5.28 -9.44 -5.62
N GLU A 3 5.50 -10.31 -4.64
CA GLU A 3 4.81 -11.59 -4.52
C GLU A 3 4.05 -11.58 -3.19
N ILE A 4 2.75 -11.78 -3.26
CA ILE A 4 1.92 -11.82 -2.06
C ILE A 4 2.04 -13.20 -1.43
N GLU A 5 2.59 -13.25 -0.20
CA GLU A 5 2.75 -14.50 0.54
C GLU A 5 1.57 -14.79 1.46
N GLN A 6 0.97 -13.75 2.01
CA GLN A 6 -0.19 -13.89 2.88
C GLN A 6 -1.07 -12.65 2.77
N SER A 7 -2.35 -12.84 2.54
CA SER A 7 -3.30 -11.73 2.40
C SER A 7 -4.71 -12.20 2.70
N GLY A 8 -5.64 -11.27 2.75
CA GLY A 8 -7.06 -11.53 2.87
C GLY A 8 -7.85 -10.96 1.71
N SER A 9 -9.07 -11.42 1.52
CA SER A 9 -9.90 -11.06 0.37
C SER A 9 -10.30 -9.57 0.32
N LEU A 10 -10.23 -8.88 1.45
CA LEU A 10 -10.53 -7.44 1.51
C LEU A 10 -9.30 -6.56 1.25
N ASN A 11 -8.13 -7.15 1.06
CA ASN A 11 -6.94 -6.41 0.65
C ASN A 11 -6.99 -6.24 -0.86
N THR A 12 -6.95 -5.01 -1.34
CA THR A 12 -7.22 -4.69 -2.73
C THR A 12 -6.23 -3.67 -3.27
N ILE A 13 -6.07 -3.68 -4.59
CA ILE A 13 -5.33 -2.64 -5.30
C ILE A 13 -6.28 -1.49 -5.54
N GLN A 14 -5.93 -0.30 -5.06
CA GLN A 14 -6.77 0.88 -5.12
C GLN A 14 -5.99 2.09 -5.62
N ASP A 15 -6.73 3.02 -6.23
CA ASP A 15 -6.23 4.34 -6.62
C ASP A 15 -7.24 5.41 -6.16
N LEU A 16 -7.08 6.64 -6.62
CA LEU A 16 -7.99 7.72 -6.25
C LEU A 16 -9.36 7.63 -6.94
N GLY A 17 -9.53 6.60 -7.76
CA GLY A 17 -10.73 6.42 -8.54
C GLY A 17 -10.63 7.12 -9.90
N ARG A 18 -11.63 6.84 -10.74
CA ARG A 18 -11.67 7.35 -12.11
C ARG A 18 -12.96 8.14 -12.32
N PRO A 19 -12.93 9.46 -12.15
CA PRO A 19 -14.15 10.29 -12.22
C PRO A 19 -14.95 10.11 -13.52
N ALA A 20 -14.25 9.84 -14.64
CA ALA A 20 -14.90 9.67 -15.94
C ALA A 20 -15.90 8.50 -15.98
N TRP A 21 -15.80 7.55 -15.07
CA TRP A 21 -16.69 6.39 -15.02
C TRP A 21 -17.99 6.66 -14.28
N ARG A 22 -18.08 7.74 -13.52
CA ARG A 22 -19.26 8.07 -12.72
C ARG A 22 -20.50 8.30 -13.57
N HIS A 23 -20.34 9.00 -14.70
CA HIS A 23 -21.47 9.31 -15.57
C HIS A 23 -22.01 8.10 -16.30
N LEU A 24 -21.30 6.98 -16.31
CA LEU A 24 -21.77 5.72 -16.87
C LEU A 24 -22.55 4.88 -15.86
N GLY A 25 -22.79 5.39 -14.67
CA GLY A 25 -23.47 4.67 -13.60
C GLY A 25 -22.61 3.59 -12.96
N VAL A 26 -21.34 3.53 -13.28
CA VAL A 26 -20.42 2.58 -12.67
C VAL A 26 -19.98 3.11 -11.31
N SER A 27 -20.08 2.26 -10.29
CA SER A 27 -19.59 2.59 -8.96
C SER A 27 -18.08 2.83 -9.01
N VAL A 28 -17.64 3.99 -8.54
CA VAL A 28 -16.23 4.30 -8.48
C VAL A 28 -15.64 3.57 -7.28
N SER A 29 -14.84 2.54 -7.57
CA SER A 29 -14.10 1.83 -6.55
C SER A 29 -12.80 2.60 -6.32
N GLY A 30 -12.79 3.48 -5.33
CA GLY A 30 -11.63 4.25 -4.96
C GLY A 30 -11.12 3.85 -3.59
N VAL A 31 -9.96 4.38 -3.24
CA VAL A 31 -9.36 4.22 -1.94
C VAL A 31 -10.23 4.85 -0.85
N MET A 32 -10.28 4.23 0.33
CA MET A 32 -11.06 4.75 1.46
C MET A 32 -10.40 5.93 2.16
N ASP A 33 -9.08 6.06 2.05
CA ASP A 33 -8.32 7.18 2.60
C ASP A 33 -7.46 7.81 1.50
N PRO A 34 -8.03 8.74 0.72
CA PRO A 34 -7.30 9.37 -0.38
C PRO A 34 -6.06 10.14 0.08
N LEU A 35 -6.10 10.71 1.27
CA LEU A 35 -4.96 11.47 1.81
C LEU A 35 -3.77 10.56 2.06
N ALA A 36 -4.00 9.38 2.64
CA ALA A 36 -2.96 8.41 2.90
C ALA A 36 -2.31 7.94 1.59
N LEU A 37 -3.12 7.65 0.56
CA LEU A 37 -2.61 7.25 -0.75
C LEU A 37 -1.77 8.35 -1.39
N ARG A 38 -2.25 9.58 -1.39
CA ARG A 38 -1.51 10.73 -1.94
C ARG A 38 -0.20 10.95 -1.23
N ALA A 39 -0.20 10.85 0.10
CA ALA A 39 1.01 11.02 0.88
C ALA A 39 2.04 9.94 0.55
N GLY A 40 1.62 8.68 0.45
CA GLY A 40 2.50 7.58 0.09
C GLY A 40 3.11 7.75 -1.30
N ASN A 41 2.29 8.11 -2.28
CA ASN A 41 2.77 8.34 -3.63
C ASN A 41 3.70 9.55 -3.71
N THR A 42 3.40 10.61 -2.96
CA THR A 42 4.27 11.79 -2.89
C THR A 42 5.64 11.45 -2.31
N LEU A 43 5.68 10.66 -1.25
CA LEU A 43 6.94 10.24 -0.63
C LEU A 43 7.84 9.48 -1.63
N LEU A 44 7.26 8.80 -2.59
CA LEU A 44 7.98 8.01 -3.58
C LEU A 44 8.21 8.75 -4.91
N GLY A 45 7.68 9.96 -5.05
CA GLY A 45 7.72 10.67 -6.32
C GLY A 45 6.80 10.08 -7.39
N ASN A 46 5.83 9.26 -7.00
CA ASN A 46 4.82 8.73 -7.91
C ASN A 46 3.78 9.80 -8.24
N GLU A 47 3.03 9.57 -9.32
CA GLU A 47 1.81 10.34 -9.56
C GLU A 47 0.83 10.10 -8.40
N GLU A 48 0.05 11.12 -8.05
CA GLU A 48 -0.89 11.02 -6.92
C GLU A 48 -1.89 9.88 -7.04
N ASN A 49 -2.26 9.54 -8.26
CA ASN A 49 -3.25 8.50 -8.54
C ASN A 49 -2.62 7.14 -8.84
N ALA A 50 -1.33 6.96 -8.60
CA ALA A 50 -0.71 5.65 -8.78
C ALA A 50 -1.35 4.64 -7.83
N ALA A 51 -1.64 3.45 -8.33
CA ALA A 51 -2.30 2.43 -7.52
C ALA A 51 -1.39 1.91 -6.42
N ALA A 52 -2.01 1.58 -5.29
CA ALA A 52 -1.35 1.01 -4.12
C ALA A 52 -2.19 -0.15 -3.57
N ILE A 53 -1.65 -0.90 -2.64
CA ILE A 53 -2.42 -1.94 -1.96
C ILE A 53 -3.05 -1.34 -0.71
N GLU A 54 -4.38 -1.40 -0.64
CA GLU A 54 -5.15 -1.07 0.56
C GLU A 54 -5.30 -2.34 1.39
N VAL A 55 -4.77 -2.32 2.61
CA VAL A 55 -4.70 -3.49 3.49
C VAL A 55 -5.66 -3.30 4.65
N GLN A 56 -6.66 -4.17 4.77
CA GLN A 56 -7.59 -4.18 5.90
C GLN A 56 -7.63 -5.54 6.60
N MET A 57 -7.02 -6.56 6.04
CA MET A 57 -6.94 -7.89 6.68
C MET A 57 -5.49 -8.22 6.98
N PHE A 58 -5.23 -8.67 8.19
CA PHE A 58 -3.89 -8.90 8.70
C PHE A 58 -3.77 -10.30 9.29
N PRO A 59 -2.59 -10.90 9.32
CA PRO A 59 -1.35 -10.32 8.81
C PRO A 59 -1.33 -10.29 7.28
N PHE A 60 -0.59 -9.34 6.73
CA PHE A 60 -0.36 -9.20 5.31
C PHE A 60 1.14 -9.30 5.06
N ARG A 61 1.56 -10.14 4.14
CA ARG A 61 2.98 -10.39 3.89
C ARG A 61 3.26 -10.41 2.40
N VAL A 62 4.28 -9.66 2.00
CA VAL A 62 4.75 -9.63 0.61
C VAL A 62 6.26 -9.79 0.55
N ARG A 63 6.73 -10.41 -0.53
CA ARG A 63 8.14 -10.49 -0.87
C ARG A 63 8.41 -9.58 -2.05
N PHE A 64 9.51 -8.84 -1.99
CA PHE A 64 9.92 -7.99 -3.10
C PHE A 64 10.76 -8.81 -4.08
N LEU A 65 10.39 -8.74 -5.36
CA LEU A 65 11.06 -9.50 -6.43
C LEU A 65 12.15 -8.68 -7.14
N ALA A 66 12.29 -7.42 -6.77
CA ALA A 66 13.32 -6.52 -7.27
C ALA A 66 13.57 -5.44 -6.22
N ASP A 67 14.74 -4.79 -6.31
CA ASP A 67 15.02 -3.63 -5.50
C ASP A 67 14.04 -2.51 -5.84
N SER A 68 13.55 -1.80 -4.81
CA SER A 68 12.56 -0.76 -5.01
C SER A 68 12.56 0.21 -3.82
N TRP A 69 11.63 1.15 -3.85
CA TRP A 69 11.29 2.02 -2.73
C TRP A 69 9.82 1.84 -2.41
N ILE A 70 9.51 1.84 -1.13
CA ILE A 70 8.13 1.72 -0.66
C ILE A 70 7.81 2.84 0.33
N ALA A 71 6.51 3.10 0.49
CA ALA A 71 6.00 3.95 1.56
C ALA A 71 4.79 3.26 2.18
N LEU A 72 4.69 3.35 3.50
CA LEU A 72 3.56 2.82 4.27
C LEU A 72 2.85 4.02 4.87
N THR A 73 1.56 4.13 4.59
CA THR A 73 0.72 5.22 5.11
C THR A 73 -0.59 4.66 5.66
N GLY A 74 -1.45 5.53 6.18
CA GLY A 74 -2.68 5.11 6.84
C GLY A 74 -2.42 4.66 8.27
N ALA A 75 -3.00 3.53 8.67
CA ALA A 75 -2.85 3.01 10.02
C ALA A 75 -1.42 2.55 10.32
N ASP A 76 -1.04 2.61 11.59
CA ASP A 76 0.22 2.01 12.04
C ASP A 76 0.04 0.49 12.14
N CYS A 77 0.38 -0.22 11.08
CA CYS A 77 0.23 -1.66 10.96
C CYS A 77 1.39 -2.43 11.54
N ARG A 78 2.23 -1.80 12.36
CA ARG A 78 3.34 -2.47 13.03
C ARG A 78 4.22 -3.20 12.04
N ALA A 79 4.58 -2.50 10.95
CA ALA A 79 5.31 -3.08 9.81
C ALA A 79 6.70 -3.56 10.21
N ARG A 80 7.10 -4.68 9.63
CA ARG A 80 8.46 -5.22 9.76
C ARG A 80 8.97 -5.62 8.39
N LEU A 81 10.21 -5.22 8.11
CA LEU A 81 10.92 -5.63 6.92
C LEU A 81 12.05 -6.57 7.37
N ASP A 82 11.94 -7.86 7.01
CA ASP A 82 12.85 -8.92 7.48
C ASP A 82 13.04 -8.91 9.00
N GLY A 83 11.94 -8.62 9.74
CA GLY A 83 11.94 -8.58 11.20
C GLY A 83 12.31 -7.23 11.82
N ASP A 84 12.79 -6.27 11.04
CA ASP A 84 13.11 -4.92 11.52
C ASP A 84 11.90 -4.01 11.41
N GLU A 85 11.62 -3.25 12.47
CA GLU A 85 10.49 -2.33 12.48
C GLU A 85 10.66 -1.20 11.47
N LEU A 86 9.55 -0.87 10.78
CA LEU A 86 9.47 0.28 9.89
C LEU A 86 8.42 1.25 10.40
N PRO A 87 8.74 2.55 10.48
CA PRO A 87 7.73 3.55 10.84
C PRO A 87 6.74 3.77 9.70
N ALA A 88 5.48 4.04 10.04
CA ALA A 88 4.49 4.50 9.09
C ALA A 88 4.81 5.92 8.60
N TRP A 89 4.26 6.29 7.44
CA TRP A 89 4.42 7.61 6.81
C TRP A 89 5.88 7.93 6.46
N TRP A 90 6.62 6.90 6.05
CA TRP A 90 8.04 7.02 5.75
C TRP A 90 8.36 6.28 4.45
N GLY A 91 9.26 6.84 3.65
CA GLY A 91 9.80 6.16 2.48
C GLY A 91 10.98 5.28 2.87
N CYS A 92 11.05 4.08 2.30
CA CYS A 92 12.07 3.10 2.65
C CYS A 92 12.53 2.34 1.41
N ALA A 93 13.84 2.17 1.27
CA ALA A 93 14.40 1.29 0.24
C ALA A 93 14.22 -0.16 0.64
N VAL A 94 13.84 -0.99 -0.33
CA VAL A 94 13.76 -2.44 -0.15
C VAL A 94 14.61 -3.13 -1.20
N ARG A 95 15.07 -4.33 -0.88
CA ARG A 95 15.91 -5.13 -1.77
C ARG A 95 15.17 -6.39 -2.20
N LYS A 96 15.53 -6.89 -3.36
CA LYS A 96 15.04 -8.18 -3.86
C LYS A 96 15.19 -9.26 -2.78
N GLY A 97 14.12 -9.98 -2.53
CA GLY A 97 14.08 -11.07 -1.56
C GLY A 97 13.65 -10.69 -0.16
N GLN A 98 13.59 -9.38 0.16
CA GLN A 98 13.11 -8.97 1.46
C GLN A 98 11.60 -9.17 1.58
N VAL A 99 11.15 -9.46 2.81
CA VAL A 99 9.76 -9.72 3.14
C VAL A 99 9.24 -8.63 4.06
N LEU A 100 8.15 -7.99 3.63
CA LEU A 100 7.43 -7.02 4.44
C LEU A 100 6.23 -7.70 5.08
N GLU A 101 6.07 -7.51 6.39
CA GLU A 101 4.91 -7.99 7.12
C GLU A 101 4.18 -6.82 7.77
N LEU A 102 2.88 -6.74 7.55
CA LEU A 102 1.99 -5.81 8.24
C LEU A 102 1.13 -6.61 9.21
N ARG A 103 1.01 -6.13 10.43
CA ARG A 103 0.24 -6.77 11.50
C ARG A 103 -0.98 -5.93 11.85
N PHE A 104 -1.82 -6.45 12.72
CA PHE A 104 -2.99 -5.71 13.19
C PHE A 104 -2.59 -4.32 13.66
N PRO A 105 -3.27 -3.27 13.17
CA PRO A 105 -2.89 -1.91 13.51
C PRO A 105 -3.23 -1.57 14.95
N ARG A 106 -2.39 -0.74 15.57
CA ARG A 106 -2.66 -0.21 16.92
C ARG A 106 -3.76 0.84 16.87
N ARG A 107 -3.83 1.58 15.75
CA ARG A 107 -4.83 2.62 15.50
C ARG A 107 -5.17 2.65 14.04
N GLY A 108 -6.41 3.02 13.75
CA GLY A 108 -6.91 3.05 12.39
C GLY A 108 -7.30 1.66 11.90
N ALA A 109 -7.85 1.57 10.71
CA ALA A 109 -8.42 0.36 10.17
C ALA A 109 -7.70 -0.14 8.92
N ARG A 110 -7.05 0.73 8.18
CA ARG A 110 -6.44 0.40 6.88
C ARG A 110 -5.04 0.94 6.76
N GLY A 111 -4.14 0.09 6.25
CA GLY A 111 -2.81 0.52 5.83
C GLY A 111 -2.72 0.58 4.32
N TYR A 112 -1.77 1.33 3.82
CA TYR A 112 -1.51 1.45 2.39
C TYR A 112 -0.04 1.17 2.12
N LEU A 113 0.19 0.23 1.20
CA LEU A 113 1.52 -0.04 0.68
C LEU A 113 1.63 0.60 -0.69
N CYS A 114 2.45 1.63 -0.79
CA CYS A 114 2.81 2.26 -2.05
C CYS A 114 4.19 1.77 -2.49
N VAL A 115 4.34 1.53 -3.78
CA VAL A 115 5.60 1.07 -4.37
C VAL A 115 6.02 2.07 -5.44
N ALA A 116 7.31 2.37 -5.54
CA ALA A 116 7.82 3.29 -6.55
C ALA A 116 7.41 2.82 -7.95
N GLY A 117 6.85 3.73 -8.74
CA GLY A 117 6.26 3.42 -10.04
C GLY A 117 4.82 2.96 -10.00
N GLY A 118 4.25 2.77 -8.82
CA GLY A 118 2.87 2.29 -8.63
C GLY A 118 2.77 0.77 -8.73
N ILE A 119 1.56 0.27 -8.49
CA ILE A 119 1.23 -1.15 -8.58
C ILE A 119 0.30 -1.35 -9.78
N ASP A 120 0.66 -2.28 -10.62
CA ASP A 120 -0.13 -2.65 -11.79
C ASP A 120 -1.20 -3.68 -11.44
#